data_31340a6bc0f1575481aba565873d1e90
#
_entry.id   31340a6bc0f1575481aba565873d1e90
#
_cell.length_a   1.000
_cell.length_b   1.000
_cell.length_c   1.000
_cell.angle_alpha   90.00
_cell.angle_beta   90.00
_cell.angle_gamma   90.00
#
_symmetry.space_group_name_H-M   'P 1'
#
loop_
_entity.id
_entity.type
_entity.pdbx_description
1 polymer ?
#
loop_
_entity_poly.entity_id
_entity_poly.type
_entity_poly.pdbx_seq_one_letter_code
_entity_poly.pdbx_strand_id
1 'polypeptide(L)'
;KNFRWNASFNISRNINQIERLSEGKAYLEGDLWWMQEGGRIGDFYGYKYINVFQYDESNAFAEGSWQQLTPVFENGVFQNKYLLNGTEYTGKVLQKTLPNGKPFRGGDINWEEPEGSRDGIIDDNDRMIIGNALPDVTGGLSTQFTYKDWSLFISFYYSLGGEIYNFGEHNRNMFKYTGTTPSPDVIYNTWLKQGDIALY
;
A
#
# COMPACT_ATOMS: atom_id res chain seq x y z
N LYS A 1 -53.74 -8.53 10.95
CA LYS A 1 -52.63 -7.87 10.24
C LYS A 1 -51.72 -8.98 9.73
N ASN A 2 -51.62 -9.13 8.38
CA ASN A 2 -50.97 -10.27 7.76
C ASN A 2 -49.48 -10.03 7.45
N PHE A 3 -48.95 -8.86 7.82
CA PHE A 3 -47.55 -8.49 7.56
C PHE A 3 -46.88 -8.07 8.87
N ARG A 4 -45.67 -8.60 9.11
CA ARG A 4 -44.77 -8.21 10.21
C ARG A 4 -43.36 -8.03 9.63
N TRP A 5 -42.71 -6.97 10.05
CA TRP A 5 -41.33 -6.69 9.76
C TRP A 5 -40.55 -6.39 11.04
N ASN A 6 -39.41 -7.08 11.19
CA ASN A 6 -38.46 -6.83 12.25
C ASN A 6 -37.07 -6.58 11.57
N ALA A 7 -36.36 -5.61 12.10
CA ALA A 7 -34.98 -5.33 11.69
C ALA A 7 -34.12 -5.11 12.95
N SER A 8 -32.89 -5.56 12.89
CA SER A 8 -31.88 -5.36 13.93
C SER A 8 -30.57 -4.95 13.28
N PHE A 9 -29.91 -3.98 13.85
CA PHE A 9 -28.61 -3.47 13.42
C PHE A 9 -27.70 -3.38 14.64
N ASN A 10 -26.44 -3.77 14.46
CA ASN A 10 -25.40 -3.54 15.43
C ASN A 10 -24.13 -3.04 14.74
N ILE A 11 -23.35 -2.25 15.47
CA ILE A 11 -22.05 -1.76 15.07
C ILE A 11 -21.11 -1.84 16.27
N SER A 12 -19.89 -2.26 16.05
CA SER A 12 -18.85 -2.35 17.06
C SER A 12 -17.55 -1.78 16.52
N ARG A 13 -16.86 -1.03 17.35
CA ARG A 13 -15.50 -0.57 17.12
C ARG A 13 -14.63 -1.03 18.27
N ASN A 14 -13.54 -1.73 17.96
CA ASN A 14 -12.54 -2.13 18.93
C ASN A 14 -11.23 -1.40 18.65
N ILE A 15 -10.71 -0.70 19.65
CA ILE A 15 -9.41 -0.03 19.60
C ILE A 15 -8.55 -0.74 20.63
N ASN A 16 -7.46 -1.33 20.16
CA ASN A 16 -6.45 -1.90 21.02
C ASN A 16 -5.16 -1.08 20.96
N GLN A 17 -4.38 -1.13 22.01
CA GLN A 17 -3.11 -0.43 22.11
C GLN A 17 -2.16 -1.26 22.97
N ILE A 18 -0.91 -1.34 22.57
CA ILE A 18 0.14 -1.98 23.34
C ILE A 18 0.57 -0.98 24.43
N GLU A 19 0.23 -1.25 25.68
CA GLU A 19 0.58 -0.36 26.78
C GLU A 19 2.04 -0.45 27.15
N ARG A 20 2.60 -1.67 27.15
CA ARG A 20 3.98 -1.91 27.58
C ARG A 20 4.58 -3.13 26.91
N LEU A 21 5.84 -3.01 26.51
CA LEU A 21 6.69 -4.12 26.06
C LEU A 21 7.64 -4.54 27.18
N SER A 22 8.02 -5.82 27.21
CA SER A 22 8.88 -6.37 28.27
C SER A 22 10.24 -5.67 28.37
N GLU A 23 10.79 -5.23 27.24
CA GLU A 23 12.08 -4.54 27.16
C GLU A 23 11.94 -3.04 26.85
N GLY A 24 10.72 -2.52 26.71
CA GLY A 24 10.44 -1.12 26.39
C GLY A 24 10.95 -0.65 25.01
N LYS A 25 11.40 -1.57 24.16
CA LYS A 25 11.89 -1.27 22.81
C LYS A 25 10.96 -1.82 21.75
N ALA A 26 10.71 -1.03 20.72
CA ALA A 26 10.00 -1.47 19.56
C ALA A 26 10.80 -2.54 18.80
N TYR A 27 10.12 -3.52 18.23
CA TYR A 27 10.73 -4.59 17.46
C TYR A 27 9.80 -5.10 16.34
N LEU A 28 10.42 -5.76 15.36
CA LEU A 28 9.73 -6.42 14.26
C LEU A 28 9.55 -7.90 14.60
N GLU A 29 8.31 -8.36 14.66
CA GLU A 29 7.96 -9.76 14.88
C GLU A 29 7.70 -10.45 13.54
N GLY A 30 8.50 -11.48 13.24
CA GLY A 30 8.30 -12.33 12.06
C GLY A 30 8.35 -11.61 10.71
N ASP A 31 9.19 -10.62 10.54
CA ASP A 31 9.40 -9.83 9.31
C ASP A 31 8.20 -9.01 8.81
N LEU A 32 7.11 -8.94 9.57
CA LEU A 32 5.87 -8.30 9.13
C LEU A 32 5.20 -7.42 10.19
N TRP A 33 5.25 -7.82 11.47
CA TRP A 33 4.45 -7.21 12.52
C TRP A 33 5.28 -6.23 13.35
N TRP A 34 4.82 -4.98 13.42
CA TRP A 34 5.49 -3.97 14.23
C TRP A 34 4.91 -3.93 15.64
N MET A 35 5.77 -4.13 16.62
CA MET A 35 5.43 -4.08 18.04
C MET A 35 6.11 -2.85 18.67
N GLN A 36 5.28 -1.86 19.06
CA GLN A 36 5.76 -0.70 19.80
C GLN A 36 4.76 -0.26 20.87
N GLU A 37 5.25 0.32 21.94
CA GLU A 37 4.40 0.94 22.97
C GLU A 37 3.60 2.09 22.36
N GLY A 38 2.30 2.16 22.63
CA GLY A 38 1.39 3.10 21.99
C GLY A 38 0.88 2.69 20.61
N GLY A 39 1.48 1.67 19.96
CA GLY A 39 1.04 1.12 18.69
C GLY A 39 -0.14 0.17 18.81
N ARG A 40 -0.72 -0.19 17.67
CA ARG A 40 -1.83 -1.16 17.60
C ARG A 40 -1.28 -2.57 17.42
N ILE A 41 -1.97 -3.56 17.97
CA ILE A 41 -1.71 -4.96 17.64
C ILE A 41 -2.12 -5.18 16.17
N GLY A 42 -1.25 -5.87 15.41
CA GLY A 42 -1.51 -6.20 14.01
C GLY A 42 -1.10 -5.13 13.00
N ASP A 43 -0.26 -4.17 13.41
CA ASP A 43 0.36 -3.22 12.49
C ASP A 43 1.35 -3.94 11.57
N PHE A 44 1.14 -3.82 10.25
CA PHE A 44 2.08 -4.24 9.22
C PHE A 44 3.18 -3.22 9.06
N TYR A 45 4.42 -3.70 8.98
CA TYR A 45 5.59 -2.83 8.86
C TYR A 45 6.43 -3.21 7.65
N GLY A 46 6.71 -2.23 6.81
CA GLY A 46 7.47 -2.46 5.60
C GLY A 46 7.64 -1.20 4.77
N TYR A 47 8.13 -1.38 3.56
CA TYR A 47 8.22 -0.30 2.59
C TYR A 47 6.86 -0.03 1.96
N LYS A 48 6.51 1.24 1.81
CA LYS A 48 5.25 1.64 1.19
C LYS A 48 5.45 1.91 -0.29
N TYR A 49 4.72 1.17 -1.11
CA TYR A 49 4.69 1.31 -2.56
C TYR A 49 3.96 2.59 -2.96
N ILE A 50 4.53 3.35 -3.91
CA ILE A 50 3.86 4.49 -4.56
C ILE A 50 3.45 4.11 -5.98
N ASN A 51 4.42 3.81 -6.84
CA ASN A 51 4.26 3.41 -8.24
C ASN A 51 5.55 2.75 -8.76
N VAL A 52 5.55 2.37 -10.03
CA VAL A 52 6.74 1.96 -10.76
C VAL A 52 7.26 3.15 -11.57
N PHE A 53 8.56 3.38 -11.58
CA PHE A 53 9.16 4.37 -12.47
C PHE A 53 8.97 3.94 -13.93
N GLN A 54 8.32 4.77 -14.75
CA GLN A 54 7.99 4.41 -16.14
C GLN A 54 9.18 4.60 -17.08
N TYR A 55 10.08 5.53 -16.75
CA TYR A 55 11.31 5.84 -17.46
C TYR A 55 12.48 5.93 -16.49
N ASP A 56 13.68 5.83 -16.96
CA ASP A 56 14.89 6.10 -16.16
C ASP A 56 14.85 7.53 -15.58
N GLU A 57 14.34 8.47 -16.37
CA GLU A 57 14.19 9.88 -16.02
C GLU A 57 13.02 10.14 -15.04
N SER A 58 12.14 9.16 -14.81
CA SER A 58 11.05 9.29 -13.83
C SER A 58 11.52 9.30 -12.38
N ASN A 59 12.74 8.80 -12.12
CA ASN A 59 13.40 8.94 -10.83
C ASN A 59 13.99 10.34 -10.68
N ALA A 60 13.11 11.33 -10.58
CA ALA A 60 13.47 12.75 -10.50
C ALA A 60 12.58 13.45 -9.49
N PHE A 61 13.17 14.15 -8.54
CA PHE A 61 12.47 14.81 -7.45
C PHE A 61 12.98 16.26 -7.28
N ALA A 62 12.07 17.15 -6.91
CA ALA A 62 12.40 18.54 -6.64
C ALA A 62 13.12 18.69 -5.31
N GLU A 63 14.26 19.40 -5.30
CA GLU A 63 15.00 19.71 -4.09
C GLU A 63 14.11 20.44 -3.06
N GLY A 64 14.19 20.07 -1.81
CA GLY A 64 13.47 20.65 -0.67
C GLY A 64 12.06 20.10 -0.47
N SER A 65 11.30 19.80 -1.53
CA SER A 65 9.94 19.27 -1.39
C SER A 65 9.83 17.77 -1.59
N TRP A 66 10.80 17.15 -2.24
CA TRP A 66 10.76 15.72 -2.65
C TRP A 66 9.52 15.35 -3.47
N GLN A 67 8.91 16.34 -4.13
CA GLN A 67 7.83 16.08 -5.08
C GLN A 67 8.41 15.48 -6.36
N GLN A 68 7.79 14.40 -6.83
CA GLN A 68 8.21 13.77 -8.08
C GLN A 68 7.99 14.71 -9.27
N LEU A 69 9.01 14.83 -10.11
CA LEU A 69 8.99 15.61 -11.32
C LEU A 69 8.53 14.75 -12.50
N THR A 70 7.87 15.40 -13.46
CA THR A 70 7.46 14.73 -14.70
C THR A 70 8.49 15.03 -15.81
N PRO A 71 9.19 14.02 -16.35
CA PRO A 71 10.12 14.22 -17.47
C PRO A 71 9.35 14.59 -18.75
N VAL A 72 9.93 15.47 -19.54
CA VAL A 72 9.37 15.92 -20.83
C VAL A 72 9.99 15.15 -21.98
N PHE A 73 9.13 14.49 -22.78
CA PHE A 73 9.55 13.77 -23.98
C PHE A 73 8.94 14.40 -25.25
N GLU A 74 9.72 14.48 -26.31
CA GLU A 74 9.26 14.83 -27.66
C GLU A 74 9.67 13.72 -28.62
N ASN A 75 8.70 13.12 -29.32
CA ASN A 75 8.92 12.00 -30.21
C ASN A 75 9.69 10.82 -29.55
N GLY A 76 9.44 10.59 -28.26
CA GLY A 76 10.10 9.55 -27.47
C GLY A 76 11.53 9.88 -27.01
N VAL A 77 12.01 11.10 -27.24
CA VAL A 77 13.33 11.59 -26.79
C VAL A 77 13.18 12.52 -25.60
N PHE A 78 13.88 12.23 -24.53
CA PHE A 78 13.91 13.08 -23.36
C PHE A 78 14.54 14.46 -23.66
N GLN A 79 13.87 15.53 -23.27
CA GLN A 79 14.26 16.92 -23.59
C GLN A 79 15.18 17.56 -22.55
N ASN A 80 15.72 16.80 -21.60
CA ASN A 80 16.46 17.32 -20.44
C ASN A 80 15.66 18.37 -19.63
N LYS A 81 14.35 18.24 -19.64
CA LYS A 81 13.41 19.12 -18.93
C LYS A 81 12.48 18.34 -18.05
N TYR A 82 12.14 18.95 -16.93
CA TYR A 82 11.19 18.41 -15.98
C TYR A 82 10.09 19.41 -15.69
N LEU A 83 8.90 18.91 -15.38
CA LEU A 83 7.77 19.72 -14.92
C LEU A 83 7.45 19.39 -13.46
N LEU A 84 7.18 20.42 -12.68
CA LEU A 84 6.59 20.34 -11.35
C LEU A 84 5.16 20.88 -11.42
N ASN A 85 4.17 20.02 -11.23
CA ASN A 85 2.75 20.40 -11.33
C ASN A 85 2.40 21.12 -12.65
N GLY A 86 2.99 20.67 -13.77
CA GLY A 86 2.76 21.22 -15.11
C GLY A 86 3.59 22.46 -15.48
N THR A 87 4.40 22.98 -14.56
CA THR A 87 5.30 24.13 -14.81
C THR A 87 6.74 23.66 -14.93
N GLU A 88 7.53 24.23 -15.84
CA GLU A 88 8.94 23.89 -16.01
C GLU A 88 9.73 24.09 -14.71
N TYR A 89 10.40 23.04 -14.28
CA TYR A 89 11.23 23.05 -13.08
C TYR A 89 12.68 23.35 -13.45
N THR A 90 13.24 24.39 -12.82
CA THR A 90 14.62 24.84 -13.06
C THR A 90 15.54 24.66 -11.86
N GLY A 91 15.03 24.07 -10.77
CA GLY A 91 15.81 23.78 -9.57
C GLY A 91 16.68 22.54 -9.73
N LYS A 92 17.39 22.17 -8.66
CA LYS A 92 18.19 20.94 -8.61
C LYS A 92 17.29 19.72 -8.58
N VAL A 93 17.58 18.76 -9.47
CA VAL A 93 16.89 17.47 -9.52
C VAL A 93 17.63 16.49 -8.61
N LEU A 94 16.88 15.86 -7.71
CA LEU A 94 17.35 14.78 -6.85
C LEU A 94 16.87 13.44 -7.39
N GLN A 95 17.57 12.35 -7.04
CA GLN A 95 17.20 10.98 -7.40
C GLN A 95 17.18 10.12 -6.15
N LYS A 96 16.29 9.15 -6.11
CA LYS A 96 16.34 8.08 -5.12
C LYS A 96 17.39 7.04 -5.51
N THR A 97 18.08 6.54 -4.52
CA THR A 97 19.16 5.56 -4.68
C THR A 97 19.04 4.44 -3.65
N LEU A 98 19.65 3.31 -3.94
CA LEU A 98 19.96 2.30 -2.95
C LEU A 98 21.12 2.76 -2.05
N PRO A 99 21.35 2.13 -0.88
CA PRO A 99 22.47 2.48 0.02
C PRO A 99 23.87 2.41 -0.63
N ASN A 100 24.01 1.64 -1.69
CA ASN A 100 25.25 1.57 -2.47
C ASN A 100 25.40 2.70 -3.50
N GLY A 101 24.50 3.69 -3.52
CA GLY A 101 24.49 4.81 -4.45
C GLY A 101 23.93 4.50 -5.85
N LYS A 102 23.44 3.29 -6.09
CA LYS A 102 22.82 2.93 -7.38
C LYS A 102 21.44 3.59 -7.49
N PRO A 103 21.16 4.43 -8.51
CA PRO A 103 19.84 5.04 -8.69
C PRO A 103 18.82 4.01 -9.16
N PHE A 104 17.59 4.22 -8.78
CA PHE A 104 16.44 3.50 -9.34
C PHE A 104 16.21 3.94 -10.78
N ARG A 105 15.69 3.02 -11.60
CA ARG A 105 15.46 3.20 -13.03
C ARG A 105 14.04 2.85 -13.44
N GLY A 106 13.70 3.04 -14.69
CA GLY A 106 12.46 2.53 -15.27
C GLY A 106 12.29 1.04 -15.01
N GLY A 107 11.12 0.65 -14.51
CA GLY A 107 10.82 -0.70 -14.04
C GLY A 107 11.09 -0.94 -12.56
N ASP A 108 11.85 -0.09 -11.89
CA ASP A 108 12.04 -0.19 -10.45
C ASP A 108 10.86 0.44 -9.71
N ILE A 109 10.60 -0.05 -8.49
CA ILE A 109 9.54 0.46 -7.63
C ILE A 109 9.98 1.79 -7.00
N ASN A 110 9.08 2.76 -7.03
CA ASN A 110 9.19 4.00 -6.27
C ASN A 110 8.62 3.79 -4.86
N TRP A 111 9.50 3.69 -3.88
CA TRP A 111 9.15 3.56 -2.48
C TRP A 111 8.92 4.91 -1.83
N GLU A 112 7.97 4.98 -0.90
CA GLU A 112 7.75 6.16 -0.08
C GLU A 112 8.82 6.27 1.01
N GLU A 113 9.32 7.50 1.23
CA GLU A 113 10.16 7.83 2.35
C GLU A 113 9.32 8.57 3.40
N PRO A 114 9.34 8.15 4.69
CA PRO A 114 8.69 8.88 5.76
C PRO A 114 9.21 10.32 5.87
N GLU A 115 8.38 11.23 6.35
CA GLU A 115 8.74 12.66 6.43
C GLU A 115 10.04 12.95 7.17
N GLY A 116 10.39 12.12 8.15
CA GLY A 116 11.58 12.28 8.98
C GLY A 116 12.87 11.67 8.42
N SER A 117 12.79 10.85 7.36
CA SER A 117 13.94 10.12 6.78
C SER A 117 14.20 10.46 5.31
N ARG A 118 13.55 11.48 4.75
CA ARG A 118 13.69 11.85 3.32
C ARG A 118 15.10 12.34 3.00
N ASP A 119 15.98 11.41 2.67
CA ASP A 119 17.35 11.69 2.25
C ASP A 119 17.65 11.20 0.81
N GLY A 120 16.70 10.51 0.19
CA GLY A 120 16.81 9.92 -1.14
C GLY A 120 17.52 8.58 -1.17
N ILE A 121 17.82 7.99 -0.03
CA ILE A 121 18.45 6.68 0.08
C ILE A 121 17.42 5.71 0.65
N ILE A 122 16.93 4.79 -0.15
CA ILE A 122 15.95 3.81 0.32
C ILE A 122 16.66 2.70 1.11
N ASP A 123 16.47 2.73 2.42
CA ASP A 123 17.06 1.78 3.37
C ASP A 123 16.07 1.35 4.46
N ASP A 124 16.56 0.67 5.51
CA ASP A 124 15.71 0.18 6.59
C ASP A 124 15.00 1.29 7.40
N ASN A 125 15.47 2.55 7.32
CA ASN A 125 14.85 3.69 7.97
C ASN A 125 13.58 4.17 7.23
N ASP A 126 13.37 3.71 5.99
CA ASP A 126 12.17 4.04 5.18
C ASP A 126 11.02 3.09 5.38
N ARG A 127 11.19 2.10 6.24
CA ARG A 127 10.08 1.25 6.65
C ARG A 127 9.13 2.02 7.55
N MET A 128 7.85 1.80 7.34
CA MET A 128 6.78 2.45 8.10
C MET A 128 5.62 1.48 8.35
N ILE A 129 4.67 1.88 9.18
CA ILE A 129 3.40 1.16 9.30
C ILE A 129 2.64 1.35 7.99
N ILE A 130 2.40 0.24 7.27
CA ILE A 130 1.76 0.24 5.96
C ILE A 130 0.29 -0.20 6.00
N GLY A 131 -0.17 -0.68 7.15
CA GLY A 131 -1.54 -1.10 7.37
C GLY A 131 -1.75 -1.80 8.69
N ASN A 132 -2.95 -2.32 8.93
CA ASN A 132 -3.28 -3.08 10.13
C ASN A 132 -4.23 -4.23 9.82
N ALA A 133 -3.97 -5.40 10.40
CA ALA A 133 -4.77 -6.60 10.16
C ALA A 133 -6.16 -6.57 10.82
N LEU A 134 -6.36 -5.74 11.83
CA LEU A 134 -7.62 -5.71 12.58
C LEU A 134 -8.59 -4.71 11.97
N PRO A 135 -9.87 -5.07 11.83
CA PRO A 135 -10.88 -4.17 11.30
C PRO A 135 -11.14 -2.98 12.24
N ASP A 136 -11.37 -1.82 11.64
CA ASP A 136 -11.76 -0.63 12.40
C ASP A 136 -13.20 -0.71 12.91
N VAL A 137 -14.07 -1.30 12.11
CA VAL A 137 -15.51 -1.41 12.42
C VAL A 137 -16.04 -2.75 11.95
N THR A 138 -16.81 -3.40 12.81
CA THR A 138 -17.55 -4.62 12.49
C THR A 138 -19.01 -4.45 12.87
N GLY A 139 -19.88 -5.23 12.27
CA GLY A 139 -21.28 -5.20 12.65
C GLY A 139 -22.16 -6.13 11.84
N GLY A 140 -23.45 -6.03 12.09
CA GLY A 140 -24.43 -6.84 11.40
C GLY A 140 -25.75 -6.12 11.22
N LEU A 141 -26.43 -6.51 10.17
CA LEU A 141 -27.80 -6.13 9.87
C LEU A 141 -28.60 -7.41 9.66
N SER A 142 -29.66 -7.58 10.40
CA SER A 142 -30.63 -8.65 10.15
C SER A 142 -32.02 -8.09 9.95
N THR A 143 -32.77 -8.70 9.07
CA THR A 143 -34.15 -8.31 8.78
C THR A 143 -35.00 -9.54 8.54
N GLN A 144 -36.21 -9.51 9.08
CA GLN A 144 -37.20 -10.58 8.96
C GLN A 144 -38.52 -10.02 8.49
N PHE A 145 -39.02 -10.56 7.40
CA PHE A 145 -40.35 -10.27 6.88
C PHE A 145 -41.22 -11.50 7.07
N THR A 146 -42.43 -11.30 7.56
CA THR A 146 -43.41 -12.36 7.66
C THR A 146 -44.71 -11.87 7.02
N TYR A 147 -45.22 -12.63 6.08
CA TYR A 147 -46.48 -12.36 5.39
C TYR A 147 -47.29 -13.66 5.28
N LYS A 148 -48.43 -13.72 6.00
CA LYS A 148 -49.22 -14.95 6.13
C LYS A 148 -48.34 -16.11 6.61
N ASP A 149 -48.24 -17.18 5.83
CA ASP A 149 -47.47 -18.39 6.11
C ASP A 149 -46.01 -18.32 5.61
N TRP A 150 -45.60 -17.18 4.98
CA TRP A 150 -44.26 -16.97 4.46
C TRP A 150 -43.42 -16.16 5.42
N SER A 151 -42.18 -16.61 5.61
CA SER A 151 -41.17 -15.87 6.40
C SER A 151 -39.86 -15.84 5.61
N LEU A 152 -39.29 -14.63 5.48
CA LEU A 152 -37.99 -14.39 4.86
C LEU A 152 -37.10 -13.75 5.91
N PHE A 153 -35.97 -14.40 6.22
CA PHE A 153 -34.91 -13.84 7.09
C PHE A 153 -33.66 -13.62 6.25
N ILE A 154 -33.08 -12.41 6.39
CA ILE A 154 -31.84 -12.02 5.73
C ILE A 154 -30.91 -11.49 6.82
N SER A 155 -29.65 -11.94 6.81
CA SER A 155 -28.63 -11.46 7.73
C SER A 155 -27.35 -11.12 6.95
N PHE A 156 -26.79 -9.96 7.24
CA PHE A 156 -25.53 -9.48 6.73
C PHE A 156 -24.57 -9.25 7.87
N TYR A 157 -23.34 -9.65 7.69
CA TYR A 157 -22.23 -9.27 8.53
C TYR A 157 -21.30 -8.38 7.69
N TYR A 158 -20.73 -7.33 8.30
CA TYR A 158 -19.75 -6.48 7.66
C TYR A 158 -18.53 -6.29 8.56
N SER A 159 -17.39 -6.17 7.93
CA SER A 159 -16.12 -5.86 8.54
C SER A 159 -15.40 -4.86 7.63
N LEU A 160 -15.11 -3.68 8.16
CA LEU A 160 -14.54 -2.56 7.43
C LEU A 160 -13.22 -2.16 8.05
N GLY A 161 -12.27 -1.74 7.20
CA GLY A 161 -10.88 -1.59 7.59
C GLY A 161 -10.27 -2.99 7.77
N GLY A 162 -9.05 -3.04 8.18
CA GLY A 162 -8.31 -4.29 8.24
C GLY A 162 -7.81 -4.75 6.88
N GLU A 163 -6.56 -5.06 6.82
CA GLU A 163 -5.85 -5.47 5.62
C GLU A 163 -5.36 -6.91 5.79
N ILE A 164 -5.15 -7.58 4.69
CA ILE A 164 -4.69 -8.97 4.68
C ILE A 164 -3.37 -9.04 3.93
N TYR A 165 -2.33 -9.52 4.59
CA TYR A 165 -1.12 -9.90 3.89
C TYR A 165 -1.34 -11.20 3.11
N ASN A 166 -1.41 -11.08 1.77
CA ASN A 166 -1.63 -12.24 0.90
C ASN A 166 -0.32 -13.00 0.64
N PHE A 167 0.09 -13.78 1.61
CA PHE A 167 1.31 -14.57 1.56
C PHE A 167 1.34 -15.55 0.36
N GLY A 168 0.19 -16.09 -0.01
CA GLY A 168 0.09 -17.04 -1.14
C GLY A 168 0.40 -16.37 -2.48
N GLU A 169 -0.11 -15.17 -2.69
CA GLU A 169 0.16 -14.39 -3.89
C GLU A 169 1.58 -13.82 -3.90
N HIS A 170 2.04 -13.31 -2.77
CA HIS A 170 3.42 -12.87 -2.60
C HIS A 170 4.41 -13.95 -3.04
N ASN A 171 4.30 -15.17 -2.50
CA ASN A 171 5.21 -16.26 -2.85
C ASN A 171 5.11 -16.68 -4.32
N ARG A 172 3.92 -16.63 -4.90
CA ARG A 172 3.70 -16.94 -6.30
C ARG A 172 4.38 -15.91 -7.21
N ASN A 173 4.22 -14.63 -6.91
CA ASN A 173 4.72 -13.52 -7.71
C ASN A 173 6.24 -13.30 -7.54
N MET A 174 6.81 -13.75 -6.43
CA MET A 174 8.27 -13.74 -6.21
C MET A 174 9.02 -14.81 -7.01
N PHE A 175 8.34 -15.63 -7.81
CA PHE A 175 8.93 -16.73 -8.59
C PHE A 175 9.83 -17.65 -7.74
N LYS A 176 9.57 -17.72 -6.44
CA LYS A 176 10.41 -18.42 -5.45
C LYS A 176 10.43 -19.93 -5.65
N TYR A 177 9.40 -20.47 -6.25
CA TYR A 177 9.27 -21.91 -6.50
C TYR A 177 9.19 -22.21 -7.99
N THR A 178 10.01 -23.15 -8.45
CA THR A 178 9.92 -23.66 -9.82
C THR A 178 8.57 -24.31 -10.06
N GLY A 179 7.91 -23.92 -11.15
CA GLY A 179 6.58 -24.48 -11.52
C GLY A 179 5.38 -23.70 -10.97
N THR A 180 5.59 -22.59 -10.24
CA THR A 180 4.49 -21.69 -9.91
C THR A 180 4.19 -20.75 -11.11
N THR A 181 2.91 -20.68 -11.47
CA THR A 181 2.47 -19.73 -12.48
C THR A 181 2.14 -18.41 -11.78
N PRO A 182 2.71 -17.27 -12.19
CA PRO A 182 2.35 -15.97 -11.66
C PRO A 182 0.87 -15.67 -11.90
N SER A 183 0.30 -14.72 -11.15
CA SER A 183 -1.07 -14.29 -11.40
C SER A 183 -1.17 -13.60 -12.78
N PRO A 184 -2.33 -13.67 -13.46
CA PRO A 184 -2.54 -12.94 -14.70
C PRO A 184 -2.28 -11.44 -14.56
N ASP A 185 -2.58 -10.85 -13.41
CA ASP A 185 -2.35 -9.44 -13.15
C ASP A 185 -0.86 -9.07 -13.22
N VAL A 186 0.03 -9.92 -12.69
CA VAL A 186 1.48 -9.71 -12.81
C VAL A 186 1.91 -9.81 -14.27
N ILE A 187 1.40 -10.79 -15.01
CA ILE A 187 1.78 -10.99 -16.43
C ILE A 187 1.40 -9.78 -17.28
N TYR A 188 0.20 -9.23 -17.07
CA TYR A 188 -0.33 -8.13 -17.90
C TYR A 188 0.10 -6.75 -17.44
N ASN A 189 0.48 -6.59 -16.18
CA ASN A 189 0.78 -5.30 -15.55
C ASN A 189 2.24 -5.13 -15.15
N THR A 190 3.13 -6.03 -15.59
CA THR A 190 4.58 -5.91 -15.38
C THR A 190 5.17 -4.94 -16.39
N TRP A 191 6.03 -4.07 -15.92
CA TRP A 191 6.82 -3.17 -16.76
C TRP A 191 7.79 -3.97 -17.65
N LEU A 192 7.80 -3.70 -18.95
CA LEU A 192 8.62 -4.41 -19.93
C LEU A 192 9.60 -3.49 -20.67
N LYS A 193 9.27 -2.21 -20.81
CA LYS A 193 10.10 -1.24 -21.54
C LYS A 193 9.82 0.19 -21.08
N GLN A 194 10.74 1.07 -21.40
CA GLN A 194 10.61 2.52 -21.13
C GLN A 194 9.26 3.06 -21.65
N GLY A 195 8.54 3.73 -20.75
CA GLY A 195 7.24 4.32 -21.02
C GLY A 195 6.04 3.40 -20.85
N ASP A 196 6.22 2.15 -20.43
CA ASP A 196 5.09 1.29 -20.06
C ASP A 196 4.42 1.83 -18.80
N ILE A 197 3.08 1.93 -18.81
CA ILE A 197 2.30 2.21 -17.61
C ILE A 197 2.03 0.88 -16.94
N ALA A 198 2.80 0.56 -15.93
CA ALA A 198 2.77 -0.71 -15.23
C ALA A 198 2.51 -0.53 -13.74
N LEU A 199 1.98 -1.59 -13.13
CA LEU A 199 1.72 -1.64 -11.68
C LEU A 199 2.81 -2.43 -10.94
N TYR A 200 3.58 -3.26 -11.66
CA TYR A 200 4.63 -4.14 -11.13
C TYR A 200 5.91 -4.03 -11.94
#